data_7f8effba6289788c7a204b2053c0212e
#
_entry.id   7f8effba6289788c7a204b2053c0212e
#
_cell.length_a   1.000
_cell.length_b   1.000
_cell.length_c   1.000
_cell.angle_alpha   90.00
_cell.angle_beta   90.00
_cell.angle_gamma   90.00
#
_symmetry.space_group_name_H-M   'P 1'
#
loop_
_entity.id
_entity.type
_entity.pdbx_description
1 polymer ?
#
loop_
_entity_poly.entity_id
_entity_poly.type
_entity_poly.pdbx_seq_one_letter_code
_entity_poly.pdbx_strand_id
1 'polypeptide(L)'
;TIPYEMSYTNVLNMIDLAKIPVLSKDRSDNDPIVISGGPCVYNAEPMCDFIDVFFIGEAEESICEMLELIRNWKKDGKPGGRKEIIRRMAAIEGCYVPSLYEVSYYENGIFRSISPIISNVQFPIQKRVICDMDRVHIDDKPILPHIEIVHDRAVLEMFRGCSRGCRSCQAGMIYRPVREKT
;
A
#
# COMPACT_ATOMS: atom_id res chain seq x y z
N THR A 1 4.88 5.83 1.27
CA THR A 1 5.46 4.49 1.02
C THR A 1 6.35 4.08 2.19
N ILE A 2 6.35 2.76 2.51
CA ILE A 2 7.18 2.19 3.57
C ILE A 2 8.23 1.28 2.91
N PRO A 3 9.44 1.80 2.65
CA PRO A 3 10.49 1.04 1.96
C PRO A 3 11.19 0.03 2.89
N TYR A 4 11.33 0.34 4.18
CA TYR A 4 12.02 -0.46 5.18
C TYR A 4 11.30 -0.39 6.53
N GLU A 5 11.40 -1.43 7.35
CA GLU A 5 10.81 -1.51 8.69
C GLU A 5 11.33 -0.42 9.63
N MET A 6 12.58 0.01 9.46
CA MET A 6 13.16 1.13 10.21
C MET A 6 12.43 2.46 9.98
N SER A 7 11.59 2.55 8.95
CA SER A 7 10.79 3.74 8.65
C SER A 7 9.47 3.81 9.44
N TYR A 8 9.06 2.77 10.15
CA TYR A 8 7.76 2.73 10.84
C TYR A 8 7.59 3.89 11.81
N THR A 9 8.56 4.13 12.68
CA THR A 9 8.52 5.24 13.65
C THR A 9 8.50 6.60 12.98
N ASN A 10 9.19 6.75 11.84
CA ASN A 10 9.17 7.98 11.06
C ASN A 10 7.80 8.23 10.43
N VAL A 11 7.12 7.18 9.95
CA VAL A 11 5.74 7.29 9.44
C VAL A 11 4.80 7.77 10.54
N LEU A 12 4.88 7.21 11.75
CA LEU A 12 4.07 7.64 12.89
C LEU A 12 4.35 9.11 13.25
N ASN A 13 5.62 9.51 13.28
CA ASN A 13 6.01 10.90 13.52
C ASN A 13 5.48 11.85 12.43
N MET A 14 5.48 11.43 11.15
CA MET A 14 4.90 12.22 10.06
C MET A 14 3.39 12.41 10.22
N ILE A 15 2.66 11.37 10.63
CA ILE A 15 1.22 11.44 10.89
C ILE A 15 0.94 12.43 12.04
N ASP A 16 1.70 12.34 13.12
CA ASP A 16 1.57 13.23 14.28
C ASP A 16 1.90 14.70 13.93
N LEU A 17 3.00 14.93 13.23
CA LEU A 17 3.38 16.28 12.77
C LEU A 17 2.33 16.88 11.82
N ALA A 18 1.67 16.05 11.02
CA ALA A 18 0.56 16.48 10.16
C ALA A 18 -0.74 16.75 10.95
N LYS A 19 -0.75 16.55 12.27
CA LYS A 19 -1.93 16.69 13.15
C LYS A 19 -3.09 15.76 12.75
N ILE A 20 -2.75 14.62 12.19
CA ILE A 20 -3.70 13.54 11.90
C ILE A 20 -3.69 12.62 13.13
N PRO A 21 -4.85 12.17 13.64
CA PRO A 21 -4.88 11.17 14.71
C PRO A 21 -4.05 9.95 14.33
N VAL A 22 -3.07 9.59 15.18
CA VAL A 22 -2.09 8.54 14.86
C VAL A 22 -2.78 7.20 14.69
N LEU A 23 -3.68 6.85 15.62
CA LEU A 23 -4.47 5.63 15.51
C LEU A 23 -5.59 5.80 14.48
N SER A 24 -5.72 4.85 13.58
CA SER A 24 -6.76 4.87 12.53
C SER A 24 -8.18 4.91 13.08
N LYS A 25 -8.41 4.25 14.23
CA LYS A 25 -9.71 4.21 14.91
C LYS A 25 -10.18 5.56 15.47
N ASP A 26 -9.23 6.48 15.73
CA ASP A 26 -9.52 7.80 16.29
C ASP A 26 -9.80 8.85 15.20
N ARG A 27 -9.68 8.48 13.93
CA ARG A 27 -9.94 9.37 12.78
C ARG A 27 -11.42 9.51 12.49
N SER A 28 -11.82 10.75 12.27
CA SER A 28 -13.18 11.15 11.89
C SER A 28 -13.37 11.25 10.37
N ASP A 29 -14.58 11.56 9.92
CA ASP A 29 -14.90 11.83 8.50
C ASP A 29 -14.18 13.04 7.92
N ASN A 30 -13.65 13.93 8.75
CA ASN A 30 -12.90 15.13 8.34
C ASN A 30 -11.40 14.85 8.18
N ASP A 31 -10.91 13.75 8.74
CA ASP A 31 -9.50 13.40 8.66
C ASP A 31 -9.16 12.74 7.32
N PRO A 32 -7.95 12.91 6.80
CA PRO A 32 -7.52 12.26 5.56
C PRO A 32 -7.46 10.74 5.73
N ILE A 33 -7.70 10.02 4.62
CA ILE A 33 -7.47 8.57 4.55
C ILE A 33 -5.96 8.36 4.42
N VAL A 34 -5.39 7.58 5.31
CA VAL A 34 -3.97 7.24 5.31
C VAL A 34 -3.77 5.92 4.59
N ILE A 35 -3.15 6.00 3.41
CA ILE A 35 -2.86 4.85 2.56
C ILE A 35 -1.36 4.59 2.56
N SER A 36 -0.95 3.34 2.65
CA SER A 36 0.45 2.95 2.58
C SER A 36 0.69 1.88 1.52
N GLY A 37 1.86 1.94 0.90
CA GLY A 37 2.36 0.96 -0.07
C GLY A 37 3.88 0.79 0.08
N GLY A 38 4.47 -0.04 -0.76
CA GLY A 38 5.90 -0.32 -0.77
C GLY A 38 6.23 -1.74 -0.28
N PRO A 39 7.51 -2.14 -0.27
CA PRO A 39 7.88 -3.53 0.02
C PRO A 39 7.50 -4.00 1.43
N CYS A 40 7.48 -3.12 2.43
CA CYS A 40 7.17 -3.52 3.81
C CYS A 40 5.68 -3.79 4.07
N VAL A 41 4.78 -3.37 3.17
CA VAL A 41 3.34 -3.64 3.35
C VAL A 41 2.95 -5.10 3.10
N TYR A 42 3.87 -5.93 2.61
CA TYR A 42 3.68 -7.38 2.56
C TYR A 42 3.62 -8.01 3.97
N ASN A 43 4.15 -7.30 4.98
CA ASN A 43 3.89 -7.57 6.39
C ASN A 43 3.25 -6.32 7.01
N ALA A 44 1.95 -6.15 6.80
CA ALA A 44 1.21 -4.97 7.21
C ALA A 44 0.92 -4.91 8.71
N GLU A 45 0.84 -6.07 9.39
CA GLU A 45 0.36 -6.19 10.76
C GLU A 45 1.00 -5.24 11.78
N PRO A 46 2.33 -4.98 11.77
CA PRO A 46 2.92 -4.03 12.71
C PRO A 46 2.37 -2.60 12.61
N MET A 47 1.75 -2.25 11.47
CA MET A 47 1.24 -0.90 11.19
C MET A 47 -0.29 -0.83 11.05
N CYS A 48 -1.01 -1.93 11.29
CA CYS A 48 -2.46 -2.02 11.07
C CYS A 48 -3.30 -1.06 11.92
N ASP A 49 -2.83 -0.71 13.12
CA ASP A 49 -3.52 0.25 13.98
C ASP A 49 -3.41 1.71 13.47
N PHE A 50 -2.44 1.99 12.59
CA PHE A 50 -2.07 3.34 12.18
C PHE A 50 -2.44 3.68 10.73
N ILE A 51 -2.60 2.69 9.89
CA ILE A 51 -2.87 2.84 8.46
C ILE A 51 -4.29 2.38 8.15
N ASP A 52 -5.01 3.13 7.35
CA ASP A 52 -6.40 2.79 7.00
C ASP A 52 -6.46 1.75 5.88
N VAL A 53 -5.56 1.87 4.90
CA VAL A 53 -5.51 1.00 3.72
C VAL A 53 -4.06 0.73 3.34
N PHE A 54 -3.71 -0.53 3.20
CA PHE A 54 -2.44 -0.94 2.59
C PHE A 54 -2.70 -1.34 1.14
N PHE A 55 -1.77 -0.95 0.28
CA PHE A 55 -1.77 -1.40 -1.11
C PHE A 55 -0.59 -2.33 -1.36
N ILE A 56 -0.89 -3.57 -1.72
CA ILE A 56 0.07 -4.65 -1.94
C ILE A 56 0.23 -4.86 -3.44
N GLY A 57 1.40 -4.53 -3.96
CA GLY A 57 1.72 -4.68 -5.38
C GLY A 57 2.15 -3.40 -6.06
N GLU A 58 1.88 -3.31 -7.35
CA GLU A 58 2.28 -2.24 -8.24
C GLU A 58 1.12 -1.25 -8.43
N ALA A 59 1.38 0.02 -8.13
CA ALA A 59 0.33 1.01 -7.90
C ALA A 59 -0.07 1.83 -9.13
N GLU A 60 0.59 1.69 -10.26
CA GLU A 60 0.42 2.56 -11.44
C GLU A 60 -1.04 2.63 -11.93
N GLU A 61 -1.73 1.49 -11.96
CA GLU A 61 -3.14 1.45 -12.35
C GLU A 61 -4.06 1.69 -11.16
N SER A 62 -3.80 1.02 -10.04
CA SER A 62 -4.68 1.01 -8.89
C SER A 62 -4.73 2.35 -8.15
N ILE A 63 -3.67 3.17 -8.20
CA ILE A 63 -3.73 4.52 -7.64
C ILE A 63 -4.77 5.37 -8.38
N CYS A 64 -4.89 5.20 -9.69
CA CYS A 64 -5.91 5.88 -10.48
C CYS A 64 -7.32 5.39 -10.10
N GLU A 65 -7.50 4.08 -9.94
CA GLU A 65 -8.76 3.49 -9.48
C GLU A 65 -9.17 4.03 -8.10
N MET A 66 -8.23 4.08 -7.15
CA MET A 66 -8.47 4.63 -5.81
C MET A 66 -8.82 6.12 -5.83
N LEU A 67 -8.09 6.92 -6.63
CA LEU A 67 -8.35 8.36 -6.76
C LEU A 67 -9.70 8.63 -7.42
N GLU A 68 -10.08 7.85 -8.42
CA GLU A 68 -11.39 7.97 -9.06
C GLU A 68 -12.52 7.59 -8.11
N LEU A 69 -12.35 6.52 -7.34
CA LEU A 69 -13.28 6.12 -6.30
C LEU A 69 -13.50 7.24 -5.27
N ILE A 70 -12.41 7.84 -4.75
CA ILE A 70 -12.47 8.96 -3.82
C ILE A 70 -13.13 10.19 -4.45
N ARG A 71 -12.81 10.50 -5.71
CA ARG A 71 -13.37 11.64 -6.44
C ARG A 71 -14.89 11.50 -6.57
N ASN A 72 -15.36 10.32 -6.98
CA ASN A 72 -16.78 10.06 -7.16
C ASN A 72 -17.50 10.10 -5.82
N TRP A 73 -16.96 9.46 -4.80
CA TRP A 73 -17.52 9.51 -3.44
C TRP A 73 -17.65 10.95 -2.91
N LYS A 74 -16.65 11.81 -3.17
CA LYS A 74 -16.72 13.24 -2.79
C LYS A 74 -17.80 13.99 -3.57
N LYS A 75 -17.94 13.74 -4.88
CA LYS A 75 -18.98 14.35 -5.72
C LYS A 75 -20.39 13.99 -5.26
N ASP A 76 -20.57 12.75 -4.81
CA ASP A 76 -21.85 12.23 -4.32
C ASP A 76 -22.19 12.69 -2.88
N GLY A 77 -21.43 13.61 -2.31
CA GLY A 77 -21.65 14.14 -0.97
C GLY A 77 -21.16 13.23 0.15
N LYS A 78 -20.19 12.37 -0.12
CA LYS A 78 -19.55 11.46 0.86
C LYS A 78 -20.53 10.46 1.52
N PRO A 79 -21.34 9.73 0.75
CA PRO A 79 -22.33 8.81 1.32
C PRO A 79 -21.65 7.77 2.21
N GLY A 80 -22.24 7.54 3.39
CA GLY A 80 -21.73 6.55 4.37
C GLY A 80 -20.44 6.92 5.08
N GLY A 81 -19.93 8.13 4.87
CA GLY A 81 -18.75 8.66 5.55
C GLY A 81 -17.46 7.90 5.24
N ARG A 82 -16.46 8.11 6.11
CA ARG A 82 -15.11 7.53 5.99
C ARG A 82 -15.13 5.99 5.94
N LYS A 83 -15.93 5.36 6.77
CA LYS A 83 -15.99 3.89 6.84
C LYS A 83 -16.42 3.26 5.51
N GLU A 84 -17.36 3.89 4.84
CA GLU A 84 -17.89 3.37 3.57
C GLU A 84 -16.86 3.49 2.43
N ILE A 85 -16.17 4.62 2.31
CA ILE A 85 -15.15 4.76 1.26
C ILE A 85 -13.97 3.79 1.48
N ILE A 86 -13.54 3.59 2.73
CA ILE A 86 -12.49 2.63 3.08
C ILE A 86 -12.95 1.20 2.73
N ARG A 87 -14.21 0.86 3.05
CA ARG A 87 -14.81 -0.44 2.69
C ARG A 87 -14.83 -0.65 1.16
N ARG A 88 -15.18 0.39 0.38
CA ARG A 88 -15.17 0.31 -1.09
C ARG A 88 -13.77 0.10 -1.65
N MET A 89 -12.74 0.67 -1.02
CA MET A 89 -11.34 0.45 -1.44
C MET A 89 -10.92 -1.01 -1.31
N ALA A 90 -11.49 -1.77 -0.38
CA ALA A 90 -11.20 -3.20 -0.24
C ALA A 90 -11.60 -4.05 -1.46
N ALA A 91 -12.41 -3.53 -2.38
CA ALA A 91 -12.76 -4.19 -3.63
C ALA A 91 -11.68 -4.01 -4.72
N ILE A 92 -10.74 -3.09 -4.54
CA ILE A 92 -9.61 -2.89 -5.47
C ILE A 92 -8.57 -3.97 -5.21
N GLU A 93 -8.15 -4.65 -6.26
CA GLU A 93 -7.12 -5.69 -6.17
C GLU A 93 -5.83 -5.14 -5.57
N GLY A 94 -5.29 -5.83 -4.58
CA GLY A 94 -4.11 -5.42 -3.82
C GLY A 94 -4.40 -4.59 -2.57
N CYS A 95 -5.64 -4.13 -2.36
CA CYS A 95 -5.97 -3.38 -1.17
C CYS A 95 -6.24 -4.30 0.03
N TYR A 96 -5.51 -4.07 1.11
CA TYR A 96 -5.76 -4.62 2.43
C TYR A 96 -6.26 -3.54 3.36
N VAL A 97 -7.46 -3.73 3.91
CA VAL A 97 -8.10 -2.80 4.86
C VAL A 97 -8.18 -3.48 6.22
N PRO A 98 -7.27 -3.21 7.16
CA PRO A 98 -7.16 -3.96 8.43
C PRO A 98 -8.47 -4.04 9.21
N SER A 99 -9.26 -2.98 9.23
CA SER A 99 -10.53 -2.92 9.96
C SER A 99 -11.62 -3.89 9.43
N LEU A 100 -11.39 -4.56 8.30
CA LEU A 100 -12.31 -5.53 7.70
C LEU A 100 -11.88 -6.98 7.93
N TYR A 101 -10.79 -7.19 8.69
CA TYR A 101 -10.26 -8.51 9.02
C TYR A 101 -10.10 -8.65 10.51
N GLU A 102 -10.29 -9.86 10.99
CA GLU A 102 -10.02 -10.27 12.36
C GLU A 102 -8.77 -11.13 12.40
N VAL A 103 -7.80 -10.70 13.21
CA VAL A 103 -6.57 -11.44 13.46
C VAL A 103 -6.67 -12.12 14.80
N SER A 104 -6.41 -13.42 14.85
CA SER A 104 -6.42 -14.19 16.08
C SER A 104 -5.05 -14.74 16.41
N TYR A 105 -4.77 -14.86 17.69
CA TYR A 105 -3.52 -15.38 18.22
C TYR A 105 -3.79 -16.56 19.19
N TYR A 106 -2.82 -17.45 19.34
CA TYR A 106 -2.83 -18.42 20.41
C TYR A 106 -2.50 -17.76 21.76
N GLU A 107 -2.77 -18.43 22.86
CA GLU A 107 -2.47 -17.92 24.23
C GLU A 107 -1.00 -17.53 24.44
N ASN A 108 -0.09 -18.15 23.70
CA ASN A 108 1.34 -17.85 23.72
C ASN A 108 1.75 -16.67 22.82
N GLY A 109 0.78 -15.93 22.22
CA GLY A 109 1.03 -14.79 21.35
C GLY A 109 1.43 -15.13 19.91
N ILE A 110 1.48 -16.41 19.54
CA ILE A 110 1.77 -16.82 18.17
C ILE A 110 0.53 -16.57 17.29
N PHE A 111 0.73 -16.03 16.10
CA PHE A 111 -0.31 -15.85 15.09
C PHE A 111 -1.04 -17.16 14.83
N ARG A 112 -2.35 -17.12 14.85
CA ARG A 112 -3.24 -18.27 14.60
C ARG A 112 -3.89 -18.18 13.22
N SER A 113 -4.63 -17.11 12.98
CA SER A 113 -5.35 -16.93 11.71
C SER A 113 -5.73 -15.48 11.49
N ILE A 114 -5.99 -15.15 10.23
CA ILE A 114 -6.65 -13.93 9.80
C ILE A 114 -7.88 -14.33 8.98
N SER A 115 -8.99 -13.65 9.17
CA SER A 115 -10.22 -13.91 8.44
C SER A 115 -10.98 -12.62 8.17
N PRO A 116 -11.66 -12.48 7.03
CA PRO A 116 -12.50 -11.34 6.77
C PRO A 116 -13.72 -11.33 7.72
N ILE A 117 -14.08 -10.15 8.23
CA ILE A 117 -15.25 -9.94 9.09
C ILE A 117 -16.53 -9.92 8.25
N ILE A 118 -16.42 -9.51 6.97
CA ILE A 118 -17.56 -9.41 6.04
C ILE A 118 -17.31 -10.26 4.80
N SER A 119 -18.38 -10.82 4.23
CA SER A 119 -18.30 -11.82 3.15
C SER A 119 -17.80 -11.31 1.79
N ASN A 120 -17.80 -10.00 1.56
CA ASN A 120 -17.49 -9.41 0.25
C ASN A 120 -16.08 -8.76 0.19
N VAL A 121 -15.15 -9.27 0.98
CA VAL A 121 -13.76 -8.80 1.01
C VAL A 121 -12.85 -9.88 0.46
N GLN A 122 -11.87 -9.46 -0.33
CA GLN A 122 -10.93 -10.38 -0.96
C GLN A 122 -10.06 -11.09 0.08
N PHE A 123 -10.07 -12.44 0.06
CA PHE A 123 -9.18 -13.26 0.90
C PHE A 123 -8.87 -14.59 0.20
N PRO A 124 -7.60 -14.97 0.05
CA PRO A 124 -6.41 -14.17 0.34
C PRO A 124 -6.31 -12.94 -0.55
N ILE A 125 -5.59 -11.91 -0.05
CA ILE A 125 -5.37 -10.69 -0.82
C ILE A 125 -4.38 -11.00 -1.94
N GLN A 126 -4.80 -10.74 -3.18
CA GLN A 126 -3.95 -10.88 -4.36
C GLN A 126 -3.17 -9.58 -4.57
N LYS A 127 -1.85 -9.65 -4.69
CA LYS A 127 -1.06 -8.49 -5.03
C LYS A 127 -1.35 -8.03 -6.46
N ARG A 128 -1.45 -6.73 -6.67
CA ARG A 128 -1.55 -6.17 -8.03
C ARG A 128 -0.23 -6.30 -8.77
N VAL A 129 -0.28 -6.76 -10.00
CA VAL A 129 0.88 -6.93 -10.88
C VAL A 129 0.57 -6.33 -12.25
N ILE A 130 1.43 -5.45 -12.74
CA ILE A 130 1.34 -4.94 -14.10
C ILE A 130 1.95 -5.98 -15.04
N CYS A 131 1.13 -6.53 -15.93
CA CYS A 131 1.58 -7.55 -16.87
C CYS A 131 2.36 -6.98 -18.04
N ASP A 132 1.97 -5.81 -18.53
CA ASP A 132 2.58 -5.12 -19.67
C ASP A 132 3.47 -3.97 -19.17
N MET A 133 4.77 -4.23 -19.12
CA MET A 133 5.76 -3.25 -18.64
C MET A 133 5.94 -2.07 -19.59
N ASP A 134 5.59 -2.21 -20.86
CA ASP A 134 5.73 -1.12 -21.85
C ASP A 134 4.68 -0.03 -21.66
N ARG A 135 3.58 -0.35 -20.95
CA ARG A 135 2.57 0.64 -20.56
C ARG A 135 2.93 1.44 -19.32
N VAL A 136 3.96 1.02 -18.59
CA VAL A 136 4.39 1.79 -17.42
C VAL A 136 5.02 3.09 -17.87
N HIS A 137 4.43 4.20 -17.41
CA HIS A 137 4.93 5.54 -17.71
C HIS A 137 6.34 5.72 -17.15
N ILE A 138 7.25 6.19 -17.98
CA ILE A 138 8.57 6.65 -17.57
C ILE A 138 8.54 8.17 -17.66
N ASP A 139 8.88 8.83 -16.56
CA ASP A 139 8.99 10.29 -16.54
C ASP A 139 10.24 10.73 -17.32
N ASP A 140 10.03 11.35 -18.45
CA ASP A 140 11.09 11.91 -19.32
C ASP A 140 11.61 13.26 -18.81
N LYS A 141 10.94 13.85 -17.82
CA LYS A 141 11.27 15.14 -17.20
C LYS A 141 11.26 15.04 -15.68
N PRO A 142 12.13 14.22 -15.08
CA PRO A 142 12.17 14.05 -13.62
C PRO A 142 12.45 15.38 -12.92
N ILE A 143 11.82 15.59 -11.76
CA ILE A 143 12.10 16.73 -10.91
C ILE A 143 13.50 16.56 -10.32
N LEU A 144 14.40 17.47 -10.67
CA LEU A 144 15.75 17.48 -10.16
C LEU A 144 15.84 18.32 -8.88
N PRO A 145 16.58 17.86 -7.85
CA PRO A 145 16.83 18.66 -6.66
C PRO A 145 17.82 19.81 -6.97
N HIS A 146 17.71 20.92 -6.23
CA HIS A 146 18.65 22.04 -6.35
C HIS A 146 19.97 21.81 -5.61
N ILE A 147 20.06 20.78 -4.78
CA ILE A 147 21.27 20.40 -4.04
C ILE A 147 21.90 19.17 -4.68
N GLU A 148 23.20 19.01 -4.48
CA GLU A 148 23.91 17.80 -4.89
C GLU A 148 23.29 16.57 -4.21
N ILE A 149 23.09 15.52 -5.00
CA ILE A 149 22.60 14.22 -4.54
C ILE A 149 23.66 13.14 -4.77
N VAL A 150 23.64 12.12 -3.92
CA VAL A 150 24.62 11.01 -3.98
C VAL A 150 24.58 10.28 -5.33
N HIS A 151 23.42 10.24 -5.98
CA HIS A 151 23.19 9.54 -7.24
C HIS A 151 22.63 10.50 -8.30
N ASP A 152 23.45 11.42 -8.77
CA ASP A 152 23.12 12.34 -9.86
C ASP A 152 23.26 11.63 -11.23
N ARG A 153 22.25 10.87 -11.60
CA ARG A 153 22.22 10.07 -12.83
C ARG A 153 20.80 9.77 -13.27
N ALA A 154 20.60 9.57 -14.57
CA ALA A 154 19.37 9.04 -15.11
C ALA A 154 19.20 7.56 -14.70
N VAL A 155 17.99 7.19 -14.29
CA VAL A 155 17.62 5.82 -13.93
C VAL A 155 16.57 5.34 -14.91
N LEU A 156 16.84 4.22 -15.56
CA LEU A 156 15.90 3.55 -16.46
C LEU A 156 15.48 2.20 -15.87
N GLU A 157 14.18 2.00 -15.71
CA GLU A 157 13.63 0.72 -15.31
C GLU A 157 13.53 -0.19 -16.53
N MET A 158 14.33 -1.25 -16.57
CA MET A 158 14.37 -2.21 -17.67
C MET A 158 13.50 -3.42 -17.41
N PHE A 159 13.41 -3.84 -16.14
CA PHE A 159 12.63 -5.03 -15.75
C PHE A 159 12.23 -4.96 -14.27
N ARG A 160 11.24 -5.75 -13.89
CA ARG A 160 10.85 -6.00 -12.50
C ARG A 160 10.89 -7.49 -12.20
N GLY A 161 11.20 -7.80 -10.93
CA GLY A 161 11.24 -9.16 -10.44
C GLY A 161 12.62 -9.78 -10.47
N CYS A 162 12.71 -11.01 -9.96
CA CYS A 162 13.93 -11.78 -9.93
C CYS A 162 13.61 -13.28 -9.99
N SER A 163 14.28 -14.00 -10.92
CA SER A 163 14.13 -15.45 -11.07
C SER A 163 14.98 -16.25 -10.08
N ARG A 164 15.93 -15.58 -9.36
CA ARG A 164 16.81 -16.24 -8.38
C ARG A 164 16.03 -16.58 -7.11
N GLY A 165 16.39 -17.67 -6.46
CA GLY A 165 15.76 -18.17 -5.23
C GLY A 165 16.63 -17.96 -3.98
N CYS A 166 17.33 -16.82 -3.87
CA CYS A 166 18.21 -16.55 -2.73
C CYS A 166 17.42 -16.56 -1.42
N ARG A 167 17.82 -17.38 -0.45
CA ARG A 167 17.11 -17.56 0.83
C ARG A 167 17.06 -16.30 1.69
N SER A 168 18.04 -15.42 1.55
CA SER A 168 18.17 -14.19 2.32
C SER A 168 17.54 -12.96 1.65
N CYS A 169 16.93 -13.12 0.45
CA CYS A 169 16.46 -12.00 -0.34
C CYS A 169 14.94 -11.95 -0.42
N GLN A 170 14.32 -11.04 0.34
CA GLN A 170 12.88 -10.78 0.29
C GLN A 170 12.45 -10.21 -1.07
N ALA A 171 13.26 -9.36 -1.70
CA ALA A 171 12.96 -8.75 -2.99
C ALA A 171 12.67 -9.79 -4.08
N GLY A 172 13.40 -10.92 -4.08
CA GLY A 172 13.17 -12.03 -5.01
C GLY A 172 11.78 -12.67 -4.89
N MET A 173 11.08 -12.49 -3.78
CA MET A 173 9.70 -12.95 -3.56
C MET A 173 8.68 -11.86 -3.83
N ILE A 174 8.94 -10.64 -3.34
CA ILE A 174 8.02 -9.51 -3.43
C ILE A 174 7.75 -9.10 -4.87
N TYR A 175 8.80 -9.00 -5.71
CA TYR A 175 8.71 -8.44 -7.06
C TYR A 175 8.47 -9.45 -8.17
N ARG A 176 8.20 -10.71 -7.86
CA ARG A 176 7.79 -11.71 -8.87
C ARG A 176 6.40 -11.37 -9.43
N PRO A 177 6.12 -11.76 -10.69
CA PRO A 177 6.96 -12.44 -11.68
C PRO A 177 8.03 -11.51 -12.30
N VAL A 178 9.00 -12.08 -13.01
CA VAL A 178 9.94 -11.31 -13.83
C VAL A 178 9.21 -10.83 -15.08
N ARG A 179 9.33 -9.55 -15.37
CA ARG A 179 8.77 -8.89 -16.57
C ARG A 179 9.75 -7.85 -17.05
N GLU A 180 9.92 -7.74 -18.35
CA GLU A 180 10.89 -6.89 -19.00
C GLU A 180 10.19 -5.91 -19.93
N LYS A 181 10.80 -4.75 -20.15
CA LYS A 181 10.43 -3.83 -21.23
C LYS A 181 11.02 -4.30 -22.54
N THR A 182 10.31 -4.05 -23.63
CA THR A 182 10.79 -4.36 -25.00
C THR A 182 11.77 -3.31 -25.53
#